data_e4a1094cc379947d15dbe7758028c430
#
_entry.id   e4a1094cc379947d15dbe7758028c430
#
_cell.length_a   1.000
_cell.length_b   1.000
_cell.length_c   1.000
_cell.angle_alpha   90.00
_cell.angle_beta   90.00
_cell.angle_gamma   90.00
#
_symmetry.space_group_name_H-M   'P 1'
#
loop_
_entity.id
_entity.type
_entity.pdbx_description
1 polymer ?
#
loop_
_entity_poly.entity_id
_entity_poly.type
_entity_poly.pdbx_seq_one_letter_code
_entity_poly.pdbx_strand_id
1 'polypeptide(L)'
;MNVRVEGATASLAAPIASLIMEAMNHECCQNLAGKDHTIEDFRRVMTELVALDDSQYSYRNTLCAFTDDGRLAGICVSYDGGELHRLRRRFIEAAQREFGID
;
A
#
# COMPACT_ATOMS: atom_id res chain seq x y z
N MET A 1 -17.66 -4.85 20.58
CA MET A 1 -16.58 -5.43 19.76
C MET A 1 -15.25 -4.79 20.17
N ASN A 2 -14.27 -5.61 20.52
CA ASN A 2 -12.93 -5.10 20.83
C ASN A 2 -12.08 -5.09 19.56
N VAL A 3 -11.22 -4.11 19.48
CA VAL A 3 -10.29 -3.96 18.37
C VAL A 3 -8.88 -3.85 18.92
N ARG A 4 -7.98 -4.64 18.37
CA ARG A 4 -6.55 -4.59 18.71
C ARG A 4 -5.82 -3.80 17.64
N VAL A 5 -4.95 -2.87 18.05
CA VAL A 5 -4.15 -2.08 17.14
C VAL A 5 -2.68 -2.45 17.30
N GLU A 6 -2.03 -2.82 16.20
CA GLU A 6 -0.64 -3.27 16.21
C GLU A 6 0.10 -2.74 14.99
N GLY A 7 1.44 -2.70 15.07
CA GLY A 7 2.27 -2.43 13.91
C GLY A 7 2.11 -3.55 12.88
N ALA A 8 2.17 -3.18 11.61
CA ALA A 8 2.06 -4.15 10.53
C ALA A 8 3.35 -4.95 10.35
N THR A 9 3.24 -6.10 9.67
CA THR A 9 4.39 -6.91 9.26
C THR A 9 4.36 -7.10 7.75
N ALA A 10 5.51 -7.45 7.19
CA ALA A 10 5.61 -7.69 5.74
C ALA A 10 4.70 -8.82 5.27
N SER A 11 4.38 -9.77 6.14
CA SER A 11 3.50 -10.88 5.79
C SER A 11 2.06 -10.44 5.53
N LEU A 12 1.69 -9.21 5.93
CA LEU A 12 0.36 -8.64 5.70
C LEU A 12 0.31 -7.76 4.45
N ALA A 13 1.36 -7.77 3.62
CA ALA A 13 1.47 -6.86 2.48
C ALA A 13 0.26 -6.93 1.53
N ALA A 14 -0.21 -8.11 1.19
CA ALA A 14 -1.32 -8.26 0.25
C ALA A 14 -2.64 -7.67 0.78
N PRO A 15 -3.10 -8.01 1.99
CA PRO A 15 -4.33 -7.38 2.51
C PRO A 15 -4.18 -5.89 2.76
N ILE A 16 -3.00 -5.42 3.17
CA ILE A 16 -2.74 -4.00 3.35
C ILE A 16 -2.84 -3.27 2.00
N ALA A 17 -2.23 -3.81 0.95
CA ALA A 17 -2.30 -3.22 -0.39
C ALA A 17 -3.74 -3.10 -0.87
N SER A 18 -4.57 -4.12 -0.61
CA SER A 18 -5.98 -4.09 -0.98
C SER A 18 -6.72 -2.95 -0.30
N LEU A 19 -6.46 -2.72 0.99
CA LEU A 19 -7.10 -1.63 1.72
C LEU A 19 -6.62 -0.26 1.24
N ILE A 20 -5.34 -0.13 0.91
CA ILE A 20 -4.82 1.11 0.33
C ILE A 20 -5.53 1.42 -1.00
N MET A 21 -5.70 0.42 -1.85
CA MET A 21 -6.36 0.59 -3.14
C MET A 21 -7.82 0.98 -2.98
N GLU A 22 -8.51 0.48 -1.95
CA GLU A 22 -9.87 0.91 -1.66
C GLU A 22 -9.93 2.39 -1.31
N ALA A 23 -8.95 2.88 -0.55
CA ALA A 23 -8.85 4.29 -0.20
C ALA A 23 -8.55 5.17 -1.42
N MET A 24 -7.76 4.66 -2.37
CA MET A 24 -7.43 5.36 -3.61
C MET A 24 -8.58 5.32 -4.62
N ASN A 25 -9.47 4.39 -4.51
CA ASN A 25 -10.58 3.96 -5.37
C ASN A 25 -10.11 3.29 -6.66
N HIS A 26 -11.03 2.50 -7.23
CA HIS A 26 -10.75 1.66 -8.40
C HIS A 26 -10.32 2.48 -9.62
N GLU A 27 -11.02 3.58 -9.86
CA GLU A 27 -10.76 4.42 -11.03
C GLU A 27 -9.35 5.03 -10.97
N CYS A 28 -8.95 5.53 -9.81
CA CYS A 28 -7.62 6.09 -9.61
C CYS A 28 -6.53 5.05 -9.87
N CYS A 29 -6.72 3.85 -9.33
CA CYS A 29 -5.76 2.75 -9.50
C CYS A 29 -5.64 2.35 -10.97
N GLN A 30 -6.77 2.25 -11.68
CA GLN A 30 -6.77 1.88 -13.08
C GLN A 30 -6.10 2.96 -13.94
N ASN A 31 -6.33 4.23 -13.62
CA ASN A 31 -5.69 5.34 -14.33
C ASN A 31 -4.18 5.32 -14.17
N LEU A 32 -3.69 4.99 -12.98
CA LEU A 32 -2.25 4.89 -12.73
C LEU A 32 -1.64 3.70 -13.46
N ALA A 33 -2.36 2.57 -13.52
CA ALA A 33 -1.86 1.38 -14.21
C ALA A 33 -1.84 1.58 -15.73
N GLY A 34 -2.74 2.39 -16.26
CA GLY A 34 -2.85 2.64 -17.68
C GLY A 34 -3.72 1.60 -18.39
N LYS A 35 -4.03 1.88 -19.65
CA LYS A 35 -4.97 1.05 -20.43
C LYS A 35 -4.42 -0.34 -20.75
N ASP A 36 -3.10 -0.50 -20.72
CA ASP A 36 -2.45 -1.76 -21.08
C ASP A 36 -2.23 -2.68 -19.90
N HIS A 37 -2.66 -2.27 -18.71
CA HIS A 37 -2.48 -3.04 -17.48
C HIS A 37 -3.80 -3.17 -16.74
N THR A 38 -3.91 -4.23 -15.94
CA THR A 38 -5.13 -4.50 -15.17
C THR A 38 -5.01 -3.96 -13.75
N ILE A 39 -6.14 -3.94 -13.04
CA ILE A 39 -6.16 -3.58 -11.63
C ILE A 39 -5.34 -4.60 -10.80
N GLU A 40 -5.28 -5.85 -11.26
CA GLU A 40 -4.48 -6.86 -10.58
C GLU A 40 -2.98 -6.61 -10.74
N ASP A 41 -2.57 -6.05 -11.88
CA ASP A 41 -1.18 -5.62 -12.06
C ASP A 41 -0.81 -4.54 -11.06
N PHE A 42 -1.72 -3.58 -10.86
CA PHE A 42 -1.52 -2.51 -9.89
C PHE A 42 -1.46 -3.07 -8.46
N ARG A 43 -2.33 -4.03 -8.14
CA ARG A 43 -2.34 -4.69 -6.83
C ARG A 43 -1.01 -5.37 -6.54
N ARG A 44 -0.45 -6.05 -7.54
CA ARG A 44 0.84 -6.72 -7.40
C ARG A 44 1.94 -5.72 -7.04
N VAL A 45 1.97 -4.59 -7.75
CA VAL A 45 2.97 -3.55 -7.49
C VAL A 45 2.78 -2.93 -6.10
N MET A 46 1.54 -2.64 -5.71
CA MET A 46 1.27 -2.11 -4.37
C MET A 46 1.68 -3.09 -3.28
N THR A 47 1.45 -4.38 -3.49
CA THR A 47 1.86 -5.41 -2.54
C THR A 47 3.38 -5.40 -2.36
N GLU A 48 4.12 -5.26 -3.46
CA GLU A 48 5.58 -5.15 -3.39
C GLU A 48 6.01 -3.92 -2.60
N LEU A 49 5.36 -2.78 -2.84
CA LEU A 49 5.68 -1.53 -2.14
C LEU A 49 5.41 -1.62 -0.66
N VAL A 50 4.32 -2.27 -0.26
CA VAL A 50 4.01 -2.47 1.17
C VAL A 50 5.07 -3.33 1.84
N ALA A 51 5.61 -4.31 1.14
CA ALA A 51 6.62 -5.22 1.69
C ALA A 51 8.01 -4.59 1.80
N LEU A 52 8.24 -3.45 1.15
CA LEU A 52 9.53 -2.75 1.24
C LEU A 52 9.66 -1.99 2.57
N ASP A 53 10.89 -1.80 3.01
CA ASP A 53 11.18 -1.05 4.23
C ASP A 53 11.13 0.46 4.03
N ASP A 54 11.27 0.93 2.80
CA ASP A 54 11.56 2.33 2.50
C ASP A 54 10.62 2.96 1.47
N SER A 55 9.39 2.46 1.34
CA SER A 55 8.37 3.10 0.51
C SER A 55 7.39 3.89 1.39
N GLN A 56 6.67 4.83 0.79
CA GLN A 56 5.66 5.57 1.53
C GLN A 56 4.52 4.68 2.02
N TYR A 57 4.29 3.55 1.35
CA TYR A 57 3.26 2.57 1.71
C TYR A 57 3.80 1.40 2.51
N SER A 58 5.06 1.47 2.95
CA SER A 58 5.71 0.40 3.69
C SER A 58 4.90 -0.07 4.90
N TYR A 59 4.94 -1.38 5.17
CA TYR A 59 4.36 -1.94 6.38
C TYR A 59 4.92 -1.27 7.65
N ARG A 60 6.14 -0.73 7.56
CA ARG A 60 6.77 -0.03 8.70
C ARG A 60 6.07 1.26 9.06
N ASN A 61 5.32 1.84 8.11
CA ASN A 61 4.58 3.08 8.32
C ASN A 61 3.10 2.81 8.59
N THR A 62 2.72 1.56 8.84
CA THR A 62 1.33 1.13 8.88
C THR A 62 0.98 0.55 10.25
N LEU A 63 -0.14 1.01 10.81
CA LEU A 63 -0.78 0.39 11.95
C LEU A 63 -1.99 -0.38 11.45
N CYS A 64 -2.19 -1.57 12.01
CA CYS A 64 -3.30 -2.44 11.64
C CYS A 64 -4.28 -2.57 12.80
N ALA A 65 -5.57 -2.55 12.51
CA ALA A 65 -6.63 -2.80 13.47
C ALA A 65 -7.23 -4.17 13.18
N PHE A 66 -7.25 -5.04 14.19
CA PHE A 66 -7.78 -6.40 14.08
C PHE A 66 -9.01 -6.57 14.94
N THR A 67 -9.98 -7.31 14.45
CA THR A 67 -11.15 -7.70 15.22
C THR A 67 -10.80 -8.83 16.19
N ASP A 68 -11.73 -9.18 17.08
CA ASP A 68 -11.51 -10.23 18.09
C ASP A 68 -11.17 -11.58 17.47
N ASP A 69 -11.67 -11.84 16.27
CA ASP A 69 -11.42 -13.09 15.55
C ASP A 69 -10.12 -13.05 14.71
N GLY A 70 -9.32 -12.00 14.88
CA GLY A 70 -8.03 -11.88 14.20
C GLY A 70 -8.08 -11.36 12.78
N ARG A 71 -9.27 -10.89 12.34
CA ARG A 71 -9.42 -10.38 10.98
C ARG A 71 -8.98 -8.92 10.90
N LEU A 72 -8.27 -8.59 9.81
CA LEU A 72 -7.84 -7.21 9.57
C LEU A 72 -9.05 -6.36 9.23
N ALA A 73 -9.35 -5.38 10.08
CA ALA A 73 -10.50 -4.50 9.92
C ALA A 73 -10.15 -3.16 9.29
N GLY A 74 -8.91 -2.70 9.45
CA GLY A 74 -8.50 -1.42 8.88
C GLY A 74 -7.04 -1.16 9.08
N ILE A 75 -6.54 -0.11 8.42
CA ILE A 75 -5.14 0.31 8.51
C ILE A 75 -5.05 1.83 8.62
N CYS A 76 -3.91 2.29 9.14
CA CYS A 76 -3.54 3.69 9.13
C CYS A 76 -2.09 3.78 8.67
N VAL A 77 -1.85 4.47 7.56
CA VAL A 77 -0.50 4.67 7.02
C VAL A 77 -0.09 6.10 7.32
N SER A 78 1.03 6.27 8.00
CA SER A 78 1.53 7.60 8.33
C SER A 78 3.06 7.60 8.37
N TYR A 79 3.65 8.74 8.07
CA TYR A 79 5.10 8.90 8.12
C TYR A 79 5.42 10.39 8.30
N ASP A 80 6.67 10.66 8.70
CA ASP A 80 7.15 12.04 8.85
C ASP A 80 7.15 12.71 7.47
N GLY A 81 6.53 13.88 7.37
CA GLY A 81 6.49 14.65 6.13
C GLY A 81 7.87 14.99 5.59
N GLY A 82 8.88 15.10 6.45
CA GLY A 82 10.27 15.32 6.03
C GLY A 82 10.86 14.16 5.24
N GLU A 83 10.26 12.96 5.33
CA GLU A 83 10.71 11.77 4.62
C GLU A 83 9.95 11.54 3.31
N LEU A 84 9.00 12.40 2.97
CA LEU A 84 8.10 12.19 1.83
C LEU A 84 8.84 11.91 0.53
N HIS A 85 9.83 12.73 0.18
CA HIS A 85 10.54 12.59 -1.11
C HIS A 85 11.30 11.27 -1.18
N ARG A 86 11.95 10.89 -0.10
CA ARG A 86 12.70 9.63 -0.04
C ARG A 86 11.78 8.43 -0.18
N LEU A 87 10.69 8.43 0.57
CA LEU A 87 9.75 7.31 0.58
C LEU A 87 8.96 7.20 -0.73
N ARG A 88 8.62 8.35 -1.31
CA ARG A 88 7.88 8.41 -2.57
C ARG A 88 8.68 7.90 -3.75
N ARG A 89 9.99 7.98 -3.67
CA ARG A 89 10.86 7.53 -4.75
C ARG A 89 10.58 6.09 -5.15
N ARG A 90 10.34 5.21 -4.18
CA ARG A 90 10.04 3.81 -4.47
C ARG A 90 8.77 3.64 -5.27
N PHE A 91 7.75 4.43 -4.96
CA PHE A 91 6.51 4.40 -5.73
C PHE A 91 6.74 4.87 -7.17
N ILE A 92 7.47 5.97 -7.33
CA ILE A 92 7.76 6.52 -8.66
C ILE A 92 8.57 5.51 -9.48
N GLU A 93 9.60 4.91 -8.90
CA GLU A 93 10.42 3.91 -9.58
C GLU A 93 9.59 2.71 -10.02
N ALA A 94 8.71 2.23 -9.14
CA ALA A 94 7.85 1.09 -9.46
C ALA A 94 6.87 1.44 -10.59
N ALA A 95 6.27 2.62 -10.54
CA ALA A 95 5.33 3.06 -11.56
C ALA A 95 6.01 3.19 -12.92
N GLN A 96 7.22 3.73 -12.95
CA GLN A 96 7.98 3.86 -14.19
C GLN A 96 8.36 2.50 -14.76
N ARG A 97 8.85 1.61 -13.89
CA ARG A 97 9.28 0.27 -14.30
C ARG A 97 8.14 -0.59 -14.81
N GLU A 98 7.02 -0.59 -14.10
CA GLU A 98 5.92 -1.50 -14.37
C GLU A 98 4.88 -0.93 -15.34
N PHE A 99 4.64 0.38 -15.30
CA PHE A 99 3.56 1.00 -16.06
C PHE A 99 4.03 2.05 -17.07
N GLY A 100 5.32 2.34 -17.10
CA GLY A 100 5.87 3.33 -18.04
C GLY A 100 5.42 4.76 -17.78
N ILE A 101 5.02 5.08 -16.56
CA ILE A 101 4.59 6.43 -16.20
C ILE A 101 5.82 7.31 -15.95
N ASP A 102 5.85 8.48 -16.58
CA ASP A 102 6.92 9.47 -16.39
C ASP A 102 6.59 10.46 -15.28
#